data_94f512703600e3dce752c51bc16d1d51
#
_entry.id   94f512703600e3dce752c51bc16d1d51
#
_cell.length_a   1.000
_cell.length_b   1.000
_cell.length_c   1.000
_cell.angle_alpha   90.00
_cell.angle_beta   90.00
_cell.angle_gamma   90.00
#
_symmetry.space_group_name_H-M   'P 1'
#
loop_
_entity.id
_entity.type
_entity.pdbx_description
1 polymer ?
#
loop_
_entity_poly.entity_id
_entity_poly.type
_entity_poly.pdbx_seq_one_letter_code
_entity_poly.pdbx_strand_id
1 'polypeptide(L)'
;MIWNADGIRVTAPVKWRVLDGLVSVYWEAESPSGASGYFLSHDPRIMIFFQDVSSKIRISNKSGSQYLHQRPMTRAIYIPAGVPLWTNTIASHSFSHLNLHFHKDRLLKYLRPSLGISLAMTTVRSPVELQDIGALEILARLLEEEVSNPSQHSLYVENLIGTILARLLVAPRIEDKQGNGRLTQAQINKLNARIGVSNDGRLSVSEMAATVGLSESWFSNVFKQTTGQTPLQWQLTKRIDRAQELLCLKDATVAGVAAQLGFTDQAHLTKAFRQIVGETPAAWRRLQQNTQ
;
A
#
# COMPACT_ATOMS: atom_id res chain seq x y z
N MET A 1 8.96 21.86 -2.12
CA MET A 1 8.42 20.95 -3.14
C MET A 1 9.18 21.13 -4.44
N ILE A 2 9.66 20.06 -5.04
CA ILE A 2 10.22 20.05 -6.41
C ILE A 2 9.09 19.64 -7.34
N TRP A 3 8.84 20.40 -8.38
CA TRP A 3 7.81 20.07 -9.35
C TRP A 3 8.25 20.51 -10.76
N ASN A 4 7.84 19.74 -11.74
CA ASN A 4 7.92 20.07 -13.15
C ASN A 4 6.62 19.61 -13.81
N ALA A 5 5.92 20.52 -14.45
CA ALA A 5 4.68 20.22 -15.16
C ALA A 5 4.78 20.79 -16.58
N ASP A 6 4.51 19.93 -17.55
CA ASP A 6 4.48 20.28 -18.97
C ASP A 6 3.06 20.16 -19.49
N GLY A 7 2.59 21.19 -20.17
CA GLY A 7 1.27 21.25 -20.80
C GLY A 7 0.09 21.54 -19.84
N ILE A 8 0.25 21.49 -18.52
CA ILE A 8 -0.83 21.82 -17.57
C ILE A 8 -0.95 23.36 -17.45
N ARG A 9 -2.15 23.89 -17.65
CA ARG A 9 -2.44 25.31 -17.59
C ARG A 9 -3.42 25.64 -16.48
N VAL A 10 -3.04 26.49 -15.54
CA VAL A 10 -3.93 27.04 -14.51
C VAL A 10 -4.92 28.00 -15.15
N THR A 11 -6.21 27.83 -14.86
CA THR A 11 -7.31 28.59 -15.50
C THR A 11 -7.89 29.70 -14.63
N ALA A 12 -7.63 29.67 -13.31
CA ALA A 12 -8.08 30.70 -12.37
C ALA A 12 -6.95 31.02 -11.36
N PRO A 13 -6.96 32.19 -10.70
CA PRO A 13 -6.00 32.49 -9.66
C PRO A 13 -5.97 31.42 -8.57
N VAL A 14 -4.76 30.96 -8.23
CA VAL A 14 -4.56 29.99 -7.16
C VAL A 14 -4.95 30.61 -5.83
N LYS A 15 -5.80 29.93 -5.08
CA LYS A 15 -6.24 30.35 -3.73
C LYS A 15 -5.54 29.48 -2.68
N TRP A 16 -5.15 30.09 -1.58
CA TRP A 16 -4.43 29.36 -0.54
C TRP A 16 -4.69 29.95 0.85
N ARG A 17 -4.60 29.10 1.87
CA ARG A 17 -4.70 29.45 3.28
C ARG A 17 -3.60 28.75 4.07
N VAL A 18 -2.87 29.53 4.87
CA VAL A 18 -1.83 29.01 5.75
C VAL A 18 -2.36 28.92 7.16
N LEU A 19 -2.13 27.78 7.79
CA LEU A 19 -2.28 27.53 9.22
C LEU A 19 -0.93 27.05 9.77
N ASP A 20 -0.78 27.00 11.09
CA ASP A 20 0.45 26.51 11.71
C ASP A 20 0.82 25.10 11.22
N GLY A 21 1.92 24.97 10.48
CA GLY A 21 2.42 23.72 9.91
C GLY A 21 1.54 23.06 8.84
N LEU A 22 0.65 23.83 8.19
CA LEU A 22 -0.24 23.38 7.12
C LEU A 22 -0.46 24.48 6.10
N VAL A 23 -0.46 24.09 4.81
CA VAL A 23 -0.89 24.95 3.71
C VAL A 23 -1.99 24.22 2.92
N SER A 24 -3.15 24.87 2.82
CA SER A 24 -4.25 24.44 1.96
C SER A 24 -4.23 25.26 0.68
N VAL A 25 -4.27 24.61 -0.48
CA VAL A 25 -4.22 25.25 -1.80
C VAL A 25 -5.32 24.71 -2.67
N TYR A 26 -6.14 25.59 -3.22
CA TYR A 26 -7.14 25.27 -4.24
C TYR A 26 -6.76 25.89 -5.56
N TRP A 27 -6.88 25.12 -6.64
CA TRP A 27 -6.65 25.60 -7.98
C TRP A 27 -7.43 24.80 -9.04
N GLU A 28 -7.65 25.48 -10.15
CA GLU A 28 -8.34 24.98 -11.33
C GLU A 28 -7.38 24.95 -12.50
N ALA A 29 -7.42 23.91 -13.28
CA ALA A 29 -6.52 23.75 -14.41
C ALA A 29 -7.16 23.01 -15.58
N GLU A 30 -6.57 23.20 -16.74
CA GLU A 30 -6.78 22.40 -17.94
C GLU A 30 -5.53 21.61 -18.25
N SER A 31 -5.75 20.36 -18.65
CA SER A 31 -4.67 19.46 -19.02
C SER A 31 -5.01 18.83 -20.38
N PRO A 32 -4.28 19.18 -21.45
CA PRO A 32 -4.42 18.54 -22.75
C PRO A 32 -3.88 17.11 -22.71
N SER A 33 -4.29 16.29 -23.68
CA SER A 33 -3.70 14.96 -23.87
C SER A 33 -2.18 15.07 -24.10
N GLY A 34 -1.41 14.21 -23.43
CA GLY A 34 0.06 14.24 -23.47
C GLY A 34 0.72 15.12 -22.41
N ALA A 35 -0.06 15.97 -21.70
CA ALA A 35 0.48 16.74 -20.58
C ALA A 35 1.02 15.81 -19.48
N SER A 36 2.12 16.21 -18.87
CA SER A 36 2.80 15.41 -17.85
C SER A 36 3.21 16.25 -16.65
N GLY A 37 3.42 15.58 -15.51
CA GLY A 37 3.89 16.23 -14.29
C GLY A 37 4.77 15.31 -13.45
N TYR A 38 5.76 15.91 -12.82
CA TYR A 38 6.58 15.31 -11.79
C TYR A 38 6.52 16.14 -10.51
N PHE A 39 6.24 15.47 -9.40
CA PHE A 39 6.06 16.13 -8.11
C PHE A 39 6.76 15.34 -7.02
N LEU A 40 7.65 16.00 -6.28
CA LEU A 40 8.34 15.48 -5.10
C LEU A 40 8.24 16.49 -3.96
N SER A 41 7.77 16.07 -2.79
CA SER A 41 7.69 16.91 -1.60
C SER A 41 8.43 16.27 -0.43
N HIS A 42 9.16 17.06 0.34
CA HIS A 42 9.75 16.66 1.61
C HIS A 42 8.69 16.51 2.71
N ASP A 43 7.51 17.10 2.51
CA ASP A 43 6.37 17.03 3.41
C ASP A 43 5.25 16.18 2.80
N PRO A 44 4.48 15.46 3.63
CA PRO A 44 3.33 14.69 3.18
C PRO A 44 2.23 15.62 2.68
N ARG A 45 1.44 15.12 1.73
CA ARG A 45 0.35 15.89 1.12
C ARG A 45 -0.87 15.04 0.84
N ILE A 46 -2.04 15.69 0.83
CA ILE A 46 -3.30 15.14 0.37
C ILE A 46 -3.73 15.93 -0.86
N MET A 47 -4.20 15.22 -1.90
CA MET A 47 -4.84 15.81 -3.07
C MET A 47 -6.26 15.27 -3.15
N ILE A 48 -7.25 16.16 -3.33
CA ILE A 48 -8.66 15.80 -3.47
C ILE A 48 -9.17 16.48 -4.73
N PHE A 49 -9.54 15.67 -5.72
CA PHE A 49 -10.14 16.12 -6.99
C PHE A 49 -11.66 16.17 -6.86
N PHE A 50 -12.25 17.27 -7.31
CA PHE A 50 -13.69 17.44 -7.28
C PHE A 50 -14.41 16.76 -8.46
N GLN A 51 -13.67 16.46 -9.52
CA GLN A 51 -14.13 15.67 -10.65
C GLN A 51 -13.49 14.27 -10.65
N ASP A 52 -14.12 13.32 -11.31
CA ASP A 52 -13.48 12.03 -11.58
C ASP A 52 -12.46 12.16 -12.71
N VAL A 53 -11.19 12.04 -12.35
CA VAL A 53 -10.05 12.14 -13.26
C VAL A 53 -9.46 10.75 -13.60
N SER A 54 -10.04 9.67 -13.12
CA SER A 54 -9.52 8.31 -13.25
C SER A 54 -9.41 7.83 -14.70
N SER A 55 -10.32 8.26 -15.56
CA SER A 55 -10.30 7.98 -17.00
C SER A 55 -9.38 8.92 -17.81
N LYS A 56 -8.82 9.97 -17.18
CA LYS A 56 -8.08 11.04 -17.85
C LYS A 56 -6.62 11.11 -17.47
N ILE A 57 -6.30 10.81 -16.19
CA ILE A 57 -4.94 10.91 -15.66
C ILE A 57 -4.42 9.53 -15.24
N ARG A 58 -3.18 9.24 -15.62
CA ARG A 58 -2.40 8.10 -15.16
C ARG A 58 -1.30 8.56 -14.22
N ILE A 59 -1.04 7.76 -13.18
CA ILE A 59 0.00 8.07 -12.19
C ILE A 59 0.97 6.91 -12.01
N SER A 60 2.20 7.23 -11.60
CA SER A 60 3.24 6.28 -11.21
C SER A 60 4.10 6.84 -10.10
N ASN A 61 4.66 5.96 -9.26
CA ASN A 61 5.63 6.32 -8.22
C ASN A 61 7.06 5.91 -8.60
N LYS A 62 7.26 5.35 -9.80
CA LYS A 62 8.58 4.87 -10.27
C LYS A 62 9.04 5.69 -11.47
N SER A 63 10.32 6.09 -11.46
CA SER A 63 10.99 6.71 -12.62
C SER A 63 11.11 5.71 -13.77
N GLY A 64 10.99 6.19 -15.02
CA GLY A 64 11.26 5.41 -16.24
C GLY A 64 10.21 4.38 -16.63
N SER A 65 9.15 4.19 -15.87
CA SER A 65 8.06 3.27 -16.24
C SER A 65 6.94 4.00 -17.01
N GLN A 66 7.30 4.51 -18.19
CA GLN A 66 6.36 5.33 -18.96
C GLN A 66 5.03 4.62 -19.32
N TYR A 67 4.98 3.28 -19.29
CA TYR A 67 3.76 2.55 -19.70
C TYR A 67 3.40 1.32 -18.85
N LEU A 68 4.34 0.63 -18.25
CA LEU A 68 4.11 -0.69 -17.63
C LEU A 68 3.58 -0.68 -16.19
N HIS A 69 3.67 0.45 -15.47
CA HIS A 69 3.28 0.56 -14.06
C HIS A 69 2.39 1.77 -13.77
N GLN A 70 1.74 2.29 -14.78
CA GLN A 70 0.79 3.39 -14.62
C GLN A 70 -0.57 2.86 -14.17
N ARG A 71 -1.18 3.55 -13.21
CA ARG A 71 -2.55 3.28 -12.73
C ARG A 71 -3.41 4.54 -12.87
N PRO A 72 -4.74 4.40 -12.90
CA PRO A 72 -5.64 5.54 -12.87
C PRO A 72 -5.38 6.42 -11.64
N MET A 73 -5.49 7.74 -11.82
CA MET A 73 -5.53 8.69 -10.70
C MET A 73 -6.85 8.53 -9.96
N THR A 74 -6.82 8.44 -8.63
CA THR A 74 -8.01 8.40 -7.80
C THR A 74 -8.45 9.80 -7.37
N ARG A 75 -9.70 9.96 -6.93
CA ARG A 75 -10.25 11.26 -6.53
C ARG A 75 -9.64 11.82 -5.25
N ALA A 76 -9.19 10.97 -4.32
CA ALA A 76 -8.41 11.42 -3.17
C ALA A 76 -7.16 10.57 -3.02
N ILE A 77 -6.03 11.21 -2.77
CA ILE A 77 -4.74 10.55 -2.59
C ILE A 77 -3.94 11.20 -1.46
N TYR A 78 -3.44 10.38 -0.55
CA TYR A 78 -2.41 10.76 0.42
C TYR A 78 -1.05 10.29 -0.07
N ILE A 79 -0.10 11.20 -0.16
CA ILE A 79 1.27 10.95 -0.64
C ILE A 79 2.22 11.22 0.53
N PRO A 80 2.90 10.18 1.06
CA PRO A 80 3.92 10.35 2.10
C PRO A 80 5.07 11.27 1.68
N ALA A 81 5.76 11.82 2.67
CA ALA A 81 6.98 12.60 2.46
C ALA A 81 8.02 11.79 1.67
N GLY A 82 8.68 12.44 0.70
CA GLY A 82 9.72 11.82 -0.11
C GLY A 82 9.23 10.83 -1.18
N VAL A 83 7.92 10.62 -1.31
CA VAL A 83 7.37 9.75 -2.36
C VAL A 83 7.14 10.58 -3.63
N PRO A 84 7.81 10.23 -4.74
CA PRO A 84 7.61 10.90 -6.01
C PRO A 84 6.27 10.52 -6.64
N LEU A 85 5.68 11.45 -7.38
CA LEU A 85 4.49 11.24 -8.18
C LEU A 85 4.74 11.73 -9.61
N TRP A 86 4.60 10.84 -10.57
CA TRP A 86 4.53 11.17 -11.99
C TRP A 86 3.07 11.10 -12.44
N THR A 87 2.66 12.09 -13.22
CA THR A 87 1.33 12.14 -13.84
C THR A 87 1.47 12.19 -15.35
N ASN A 88 0.53 11.56 -16.06
CA ASN A 88 0.40 11.64 -17.51
C ASN A 88 -1.09 11.76 -17.87
N THR A 89 -1.43 12.78 -18.62
CA THR A 89 -2.79 13.04 -19.12
C THR A 89 -3.02 12.29 -20.42
N ILE A 90 -3.95 11.35 -20.42
CA ILE A 90 -4.28 10.54 -21.61
C ILE A 90 -5.42 11.11 -22.44
N ALA A 91 -6.24 12.01 -21.87
CA ALA A 91 -7.30 12.72 -22.59
C ALA A 91 -7.48 14.13 -22.01
N SER A 92 -7.67 15.11 -22.89
CA SER A 92 -7.88 16.52 -22.51
C SER A 92 -9.07 16.67 -21.58
N HIS A 93 -8.90 17.45 -20.52
CA HIS A 93 -9.95 17.74 -19.53
C HIS A 93 -9.61 18.96 -18.68
N SER A 94 -10.65 19.51 -18.06
CA SER A 94 -10.53 20.50 -16.98
C SER A 94 -10.78 19.84 -15.65
N PHE A 95 -10.10 20.28 -14.62
CA PHE A 95 -10.26 19.77 -13.26
C PHE A 95 -9.97 20.84 -12.21
N SER A 96 -10.53 20.64 -11.03
CA SER A 96 -10.20 21.41 -9.84
C SER A 96 -9.81 20.49 -8.70
N HIS A 97 -8.88 20.90 -7.87
CA HIS A 97 -8.48 20.11 -6.73
C HIS A 97 -8.00 20.95 -5.56
N LEU A 98 -8.16 20.36 -4.37
CA LEU A 98 -7.64 20.87 -3.12
C LEU A 98 -6.38 20.09 -2.75
N ASN A 99 -5.29 20.80 -2.48
CA ASN A 99 -4.03 20.27 -1.93
C ASN A 99 -3.86 20.68 -0.49
N LEU A 100 -3.58 19.73 0.38
CA LEU A 100 -3.20 19.93 1.77
C LEU A 100 -1.74 19.52 1.96
N HIS A 101 -0.86 20.46 2.26
CA HIS A 101 0.56 20.22 2.53
C HIS A 101 0.77 20.32 4.04
N PHE A 102 1.22 19.23 4.66
CA PHE A 102 1.42 19.17 6.10
C PHE A 102 2.91 19.14 6.42
N HIS A 103 3.33 19.95 7.40
CA HIS A 103 4.57 19.60 8.10
C HIS A 103 4.39 18.26 8.81
N LYS A 104 5.38 17.37 8.72
CA LYS A 104 5.30 16.01 9.26
C LYS A 104 4.87 15.95 10.72
N ASP A 105 5.41 16.84 11.55
CA ASP A 105 5.11 16.88 12.99
C ASP A 105 3.65 17.30 13.25
N ARG A 106 3.11 18.21 12.42
CA ARG A 106 1.72 18.61 12.50
C ARG A 106 0.79 17.44 12.19
N LEU A 107 1.07 16.67 11.13
CA LEU A 107 0.29 15.47 10.80
C LEU A 107 0.34 14.44 11.93
N LEU A 108 1.51 14.19 12.51
CA LEU A 108 1.63 13.30 13.66
C LEU A 108 0.87 13.79 14.90
N LYS A 109 0.78 15.11 15.12
CA LYS A 109 -0.01 15.71 16.20
C LYS A 109 -1.50 15.37 16.07
N TYR A 110 -2.04 15.31 14.86
CA TYR A 110 -3.42 14.87 14.62
C TYR A 110 -3.63 13.36 14.86
N LEU A 111 -2.67 12.54 14.47
CA LEU A 111 -2.85 11.09 14.44
C LEU A 111 -2.53 10.39 15.77
N ARG A 112 -1.51 10.87 16.50
CA ARG A 112 -1.03 10.23 17.74
C ARG A 112 -2.08 10.04 18.82
N PRO A 113 -2.97 11.02 19.10
CA PRO A 113 -3.97 10.86 20.15
C PRO A 113 -4.92 9.68 19.92
N SER A 114 -5.25 9.39 18.65
CA SER A 114 -6.19 8.33 18.28
C SER A 114 -5.53 6.99 17.95
N LEU A 115 -4.32 7.00 17.40
CA LEU A 115 -3.66 5.80 16.88
C LEU A 115 -2.49 5.30 17.75
N GLY A 116 -2.00 6.12 18.67
CA GLY A 116 -0.73 5.88 19.34
C GLY A 116 0.48 6.10 18.42
N ILE A 117 1.70 6.08 18.99
CA ILE A 117 2.93 6.48 18.29
C ILE A 117 3.25 5.53 17.13
N SER A 118 3.24 4.21 17.39
CA SER A 118 3.65 3.20 16.41
C SER A 118 2.76 3.19 15.17
N LEU A 119 1.43 3.17 15.36
CA LEU A 119 0.48 3.13 14.26
C LEU A 119 0.44 4.47 13.51
N ALA A 120 0.53 5.62 14.20
CA ALA A 120 0.63 6.92 13.55
C ALA A 120 1.87 7.00 12.65
N MET A 121 3.03 6.52 13.10
CA MET A 121 4.26 6.48 12.29
C MET A 121 4.14 5.57 11.06
N THR A 122 3.43 4.45 11.17
CA THR A 122 3.15 3.57 10.03
C THR A 122 2.19 4.24 9.06
N THR A 123 1.11 4.84 9.57
CA THR A 123 0.10 5.53 8.76
C THR A 123 0.70 6.66 7.93
N VAL A 124 1.57 7.51 8.49
CA VAL A 124 2.18 8.62 7.75
C VAL A 124 3.19 8.17 6.68
N ARG A 125 3.61 6.90 6.69
CA ARG A 125 4.51 6.33 5.68
C ARG A 125 3.77 5.55 4.59
N SER A 126 2.48 5.29 4.77
CA SER A 126 1.68 4.47 3.87
C SER A 126 0.82 5.35 2.96
N PRO A 127 0.95 5.26 1.63
CA PRO A 127 0.08 5.98 0.72
C PRO A 127 -1.36 5.48 0.85
N VAL A 128 -2.32 6.38 0.62
CA VAL A 128 -3.76 6.06 0.62
C VAL A 128 -4.38 6.62 -0.64
N GLU A 129 -5.21 5.84 -1.30
CA GLU A 129 -5.91 6.22 -2.53
C GLU A 129 -7.39 5.83 -2.41
N LEU A 130 -8.29 6.78 -2.65
CA LEU A 130 -9.74 6.57 -2.62
C LEU A 130 -10.38 7.08 -3.92
N GLN A 131 -11.14 6.23 -4.59
CA GLN A 131 -11.92 6.60 -5.77
C GLN A 131 -13.31 7.12 -5.38
N ASP A 132 -13.99 6.42 -4.48
CA ASP A 132 -15.23 6.91 -3.88
C ASP A 132 -14.91 7.75 -2.65
N ILE A 133 -15.16 9.04 -2.74
CA ILE A 133 -14.86 9.99 -1.67
C ILE A 133 -16.08 10.40 -0.85
N GLY A 134 -17.31 10.05 -1.28
CA GLY A 134 -18.56 10.23 -0.51
C GLY A 134 -18.58 11.47 0.39
N ALA A 135 -18.69 11.26 1.72
CA ALA A 135 -18.68 12.36 2.69
C ALA A 135 -17.37 13.19 2.72
N LEU A 136 -16.24 12.65 2.23
CA LEU A 136 -14.98 13.40 2.12
C LEU A 136 -15.10 14.56 1.12
N GLU A 137 -15.90 14.41 0.05
CA GLU A 137 -16.15 15.49 -0.90
C GLU A 137 -16.85 16.68 -0.24
N ILE A 138 -17.83 16.42 0.62
CA ILE A 138 -18.54 17.48 1.35
C ILE A 138 -17.56 18.28 2.22
N LEU A 139 -16.72 17.58 2.97
CA LEU A 139 -15.70 18.21 3.82
C LEU A 139 -14.68 19.01 3.00
N ALA A 140 -14.26 18.47 1.84
CA ALA A 140 -13.32 19.14 0.96
C ALA A 140 -13.92 20.41 0.33
N ARG A 141 -15.21 20.43 0.00
CA ARG A 141 -15.90 21.61 -0.51
C ARG A 141 -16.05 22.69 0.56
N LEU A 142 -16.40 22.33 1.80
CA LEU A 142 -16.43 23.29 2.92
C LEU A 142 -15.05 23.90 3.16
N LEU A 143 -14.00 23.09 3.02
CA LEU A 143 -12.63 23.60 3.18
C LEU A 143 -12.20 24.45 1.98
N GLU A 144 -12.59 24.08 0.76
CA GLU A 144 -12.36 24.87 -0.46
C GLU A 144 -13.00 26.27 -0.32
N GLU A 145 -14.25 26.33 0.14
CA GLU A 145 -14.95 27.59 0.38
C GLU A 145 -14.15 28.49 1.34
N GLU A 146 -13.66 27.95 2.45
CA GLU A 146 -12.84 28.66 3.43
C GLU A 146 -11.43 29.04 2.92
N VAL A 147 -10.87 28.28 1.98
CA VAL A 147 -9.62 28.63 1.30
C VAL A 147 -9.87 29.76 0.30
N SER A 148 -11.01 29.74 -0.38
CA SER A 148 -11.39 30.70 -1.41
C SER A 148 -11.85 32.03 -0.83
N ASN A 149 -12.64 31.99 0.24
CA ASN A 149 -13.24 33.15 0.90
C ASN A 149 -13.21 32.95 2.43
N PRO A 150 -12.08 33.20 3.08
CA PRO A 150 -11.93 33.00 4.52
C PRO A 150 -12.96 33.80 5.33
N SER A 151 -13.85 33.11 6.00
CA SER A 151 -14.96 33.70 6.80
C SER A 151 -14.98 33.24 8.24
N GLN A 152 -14.49 32.06 8.52
CA GLN A 152 -14.58 31.41 9.81
C GLN A 152 -13.28 31.45 10.61
N HIS A 153 -13.39 31.29 11.91
CA HIS A 153 -12.25 31.16 12.81
C HIS A 153 -11.36 29.98 12.43
N SER A 154 -10.04 30.10 12.65
CA SER A 154 -9.07 29.04 12.33
C SER A 154 -9.42 27.67 12.91
N LEU A 155 -10.07 27.64 14.09
CA LEU A 155 -10.55 26.41 14.73
C LEU A 155 -11.54 25.63 13.85
N TYR A 156 -12.42 26.32 13.11
CA TYR A 156 -13.34 25.65 12.16
C TYR A 156 -12.57 24.93 11.06
N VAL A 157 -11.61 25.62 10.45
CA VAL A 157 -10.77 25.06 9.40
C VAL A 157 -9.89 23.91 9.90
N GLU A 158 -9.33 24.03 11.10
CA GLU A 158 -8.55 22.97 11.74
C GLU A 158 -9.39 21.72 12.00
N ASN A 159 -10.64 21.88 12.44
CA ASN A 159 -11.56 20.76 12.64
C ASN A 159 -11.97 20.09 11.33
N LEU A 160 -12.22 20.85 10.26
CA LEU A 160 -12.47 20.30 8.92
C LEU A 160 -11.29 19.43 8.46
N ILE A 161 -10.06 19.96 8.58
CA ILE A 161 -8.85 19.24 8.23
C ILE A 161 -8.67 18.00 9.10
N GLY A 162 -8.88 18.10 10.41
CA GLY A 162 -8.85 16.96 11.32
C GLY A 162 -9.84 15.86 10.91
N THR A 163 -11.05 16.25 10.50
CA THR A 163 -12.08 15.32 10.03
C THR A 163 -11.72 14.69 8.69
N ILE A 164 -11.14 15.46 7.76
CA ILE A 164 -10.59 14.93 6.49
C ILE A 164 -9.49 13.90 6.76
N LEU A 165 -8.55 14.21 7.67
CA LEU A 165 -7.49 13.29 8.05
C LEU A 165 -8.03 12.01 8.70
N ALA A 166 -8.98 12.15 9.62
CA ALA A 166 -9.63 11.01 10.26
C ALA A 166 -10.33 10.12 9.22
N ARG A 167 -11.08 10.71 8.31
CA ARG A 167 -11.80 9.99 7.25
C ARG A 167 -10.86 9.30 6.26
N LEU A 168 -9.77 9.95 5.88
CA LEU A 168 -8.84 9.43 4.87
C LEU A 168 -7.81 8.46 5.47
N LEU A 169 -7.29 8.74 6.67
CA LEU A 169 -6.14 8.01 7.21
C LEU A 169 -6.50 7.10 8.41
N VAL A 170 -7.57 7.39 9.15
CA VAL A 170 -7.90 6.70 10.41
C VAL A 170 -9.19 5.89 10.31
N ALA A 171 -10.12 6.26 9.42
CA ALA A 171 -11.38 5.53 9.28
C ALA A 171 -11.10 4.03 9.07
N PRO A 172 -11.87 3.13 9.72
CA PRO A 172 -11.79 1.73 9.39
C PRO A 172 -12.00 1.62 7.89
N ARG A 173 -11.00 1.12 7.18
CA ARG A 173 -11.09 0.87 5.74
C ARG A 173 -12.16 -0.20 5.56
N ILE A 174 -13.41 0.22 5.45
CA ILE A 174 -14.52 -0.67 5.03
C ILE A 174 -14.19 -1.26 3.66
N GLU A 175 -13.35 -0.56 2.89
CA GLU A 175 -12.76 -1.03 1.62
C GLU A 175 -11.65 -2.06 1.78
N ASP A 176 -11.11 -2.32 2.98
CA ASP A 176 -10.26 -3.50 3.21
C ASP A 176 -11.05 -4.83 3.12
N LYS A 177 -12.39 -4.78 3.00
CA LYS A 177 -13.20 -5.90 2.51
C LYS A 177 -13.21 -6.02 0.97
N GLN A 178 -12.80 -4.97 0.24
CA GLN A 178 -12.52 -4.96 -1.20
C GLN A 178 -11.15 -4.31 -1.44
N GLY A 179 -10.13 -4.83 -0.76
CA GLY A 179 -8.77 -4.29 -0.78
C GLY A 179 -8.25 -4.16 -2.21
N ASN A 180 -7.30 -3.29 -2.37
CA ASN A 180 -6.43 -3.02 -3.53
C ASN A 180 -5.76 -4.28 -4.13
N GLY A 181 -6.45 -5.42 -4.18
CA GLY A 181 -5.97 -6.71 -4.67
C GLY A 181 -4.71 -7.23 -3.97
N ARG A 182 -4.35 -6.72 -2.77
CA ARG A 182 -3.15 -7.12 -2.02
C ARG A 182 -3.42 -7.28 -0.53
N LEU A 183 -2.73 -8.23 0.08
CA LEU A 183 -2.71 -8.40 1.54
C LEU A 183 -1.84 -7.31 2.20
N THR A 184 -2.26 -6.87 3.36
CA THR A 184 -1.45 -5.98 4.21
C THR A 184 -0.31 -6.75 4.87
N GLN A 185 0.74 -6.05 5.32
CA GLN A 185 1.84 -6.67 6.06
C GLN A 185 1.35 -7.33 7.36
N ALA A 186 0.35 -6.75 8.03
CA ALA A 186 -0.26 -7.33 9.22
C ALA A 186 -0.97 -8.67 8.91
N GLN A 187 -1.65 -8.78 7.78
CA GLN A 187 -2.26 -10.03 7.32
C GLN A 187 -1.20 -11.09 6.97
N ILE A 188 -0.12 -10.71 6.29
CA ILE A 188 1.01 -11.60 6.02
C ILE A 188 1.65 -12.09 7.32
N ASN A 189 1.84 -11.21 8.30
CA ASN A 189 2.39 -11.59 9.62
C ASN A 189 1.48 -12.56 10.38
N LYS A 190 0.15 -12.39 10.32
CA LYS A 190 -0.82 -13.35 10.88
C LYS A 190 -0.72 -14.72 10.22
N LEU A 191 -0.58 -14.77 8.89
CA LEU A 191 -0.41 -16.03 8.16
C LEU A 191 0.91 -16.72 8.54
N ASN A 192 2.02 -15.98 8.61
CA ASN A 192 3.31 -16.51 9.05
C ASN A 192 3.22 -17.10 10.47
N ALA A 193 2.61 -16.38 11.41
CA ALA A 193 2.43 -16.84 12.79
C ALA A 193 1.56 -18.12 12.84
N ARG A 194 0.47 -18.14 12.08
CA ARG A 194 -0.45 -19.31 12.05
C ARG A 194 0.20 -20.56 11.47
N ILE A 195 1.01 -20.41 10.41
CA ILE A 195 1.77 -21.53 9.83
C ILE A 195 2.87 -22.01 10.79
N GLY A 196 3.53 -21.10 11.50
CA GLY A 196 4.56 -21.44 12.47
C GLY A 196 4.06 -22.25 13.67
N VAL A 197 2.77 -22.16 13.99
CA VAL A 197 2.11 -22.92 15.07
C VAL A 197 1.54 -24.27 14.55
N SER A 198 1.36 -24.42 13.24
CA SER A 198 0.88 -25.67 12.64
C SER A 198 1.98 -26.73 12.68
N ASN A 199 1.67 -27.93 13.22
CA ASN A 199 2.64 -29.01 13.41
C ASN A 199 3.31 -29.47 12.11
N ASP A 200 2.59 -29.42 10.98
CA ASP A 200 3.07 -29.86 9.66
C ASP A 200 3.22 -28.72 8.66
N GLY A 201 2.99 -27.45 9.10
CA GLY A 201 3.05 -26.26 8.25
C GLY A 201 1.97 -26.22 7.16
N ARG A 202 0.88 -26.96 7.32
CA ARG A 202 -0.23 -27.03 6.37
C ARG A 202 -1.45 -26.29 6.88
N LEU A 203 -1.99 -25.42 6.04
CA LEU A 203 -3.30 -24.82 6.19
C LEU A 203 -4.03 -24.95 4.85
N SER A 204 -5.30 -25.25 4.89
CA SER A 204 -6.14 -25.15 3.70
C SER A 204 -6.24 -23.69 3.25
N VAL A 205 -6.54 -23.46 1.99
CA VAL A 205 -6.76 -22.10 1.47
C VAL A 205 -7.90 -21.41 2.23
N SER A 206 -8.92 -22.18 2.63
CA SER A 206 -10.04 -21.71 3.45
C SER A 206 -9.59 -21.23 4.84
N GLU A 207 -8.74 -21.99 5.53
CA GLU A 207 -8.19 -21.59 6.83
C GLU A 207 -7.27 -20.35 6.73
N MET A 208 -6.47 -20.27 5.67
CA MET A 208 -5.65 -19.08 5.41
C MET A 208 -6.54 -17.85 5.15
N ALA A 209 -7.56 -17.99 4.34
CA ALA A 209 -8.52 -16.93 4.04
C ALA A 209 -9.25 -16.46 5.33
N ALA A 210 -9.73 -17.41 6.13
CA ALA A 210 -10.38 -17.14 7.42
C ALA A 210 -9.44 -16.41 8.40
N THR A 211 -8.14 -16.76 8.44
CA THR A 211 -7.13 -16.11 9.29
C THR A 211 -7.03 -14.61 9.02
N VAL A 212 -7.25 -14.17 7.78
CA VAL A 212 -7.16 -12.76 7.36
C VAL A 212 -8.52 -12.11 7.08
N GLY A 213 -9.63 -12.85 7.36
CA GLY A 213 -10.99 -12.33 7.24
C GLY A 213 -11.47 -12.14 5.80
N LEU A 214 -10.99 -12.96 4.84
CA LEU A 214 -11.35 -12.90 3.42
C LEU A 214 -12.10 -14.16 2.98
N SER A 215 -12.86 -14.05 1.88
CA SER A 215 -13.37 -15.25 1.20
C SER A 215 -12.22 -15.99 0.51
N GLU A 216 -12.34 -17.31 0.34
CA GLU A 216 -11.29 -18.16 -0.26
C GLU A 216 -10.90 -17.72 -1.68
N SER A 217 -11.91 -17.42 -2.51
CA SER A 217 -11.69 -16.95 -3.89
C SER A 217 -10.96 -15.61 -3.94
N TRP A 218 -11.39 -14.65 -3.12
CA TRP A 218 -10.74 -13.35 -3.04
C TRP A 218 -9.34 -13.44 -2.46
N PHE A 219 -9.17 -14.21 -1.38
CA PHE A 219 -7.87 -14.48 -0.76
C PHE A 219 -6.85 -15.01 -1.77
N SER A 220 -7.20 -16.04 -2.54
CA SER A 220 -6.29 -16.65 -3.52
C SER A 220 -5.78 -15.64 -4.55
N ASN A 221 -6.66 -14.73 -4.99
CA ASN A 221 -6.33 -13.68 -5.95
C ASN A 221 -5.39 -12.63 -5.34
N VAL A 222 -5.78 -12.03 -4.20
CA VAL A 222 -4.98 -10.98 -3.54
C VAL A 222 -3.66 -11.51 -3.00
N PHE A 223 -3.63 -12.78 -2.57
CA PHE A 223 -2.42 -13.43 -2.08
C PHE A 223 -1.39 -13.54 -3.21
N LYS A 224 -1.80 -14.04 -4.39
CA LYS A 224 -0.93 -14.15 -5.56
C LYS A 224 -0.45 -12.78 -6.05
N GLN A 225 -1.31 -11.77 -6.03
CA GLN A 225 -0.92 -10.39 -6.38
C GLN A 225 0.06 -9.77 -5.38
N THR A 226 -0.01 -10.18 -4.10
CA THR A 226 0.88 -9.66 -3.05
C THR A 226 2.24 -10.34 -3.05
N THR A 227 2.25 -11.68 -3.12
CA THR A 227 3.44 -12.50 -2.91
C THR A 227 4.09 -13.00 -4.19
N GLY A 228 3.40 -12.87 -5.33
CA GLY A 228 3.82 -13.44 -6.61
C GLY A 228 3.58 -14.95 -6.73
N GLN A 229 3.12 -15.62 -5.66
CA GLN A 229 2.91 -17.07 -5.57
C GLN A 229 1.47 -17.41 -5.18
N THR A 230 1.02 -18.61 -5.54
CA THR A 230 -0.24 -19.11 -4.98
C THR A 230 -0.07 -19.47 -3.50
N PRO A 231 -1.14 -19.47 -2.68
CA PRO A 231 -1.08 -19.86 -1.27
C PRO A 231 -0.38 -21.19 -1.02
N LEU A 232 -0.67 -22.20 -1.86
CA LEU A 232 -0.07 -23.53 -1.74
C LEU A 232 1.42 -23.55 -2.11
N GLN A 233 1.84 -22.82 -3.15
CA GLN A 233 3.24 -22.68 -3.51
C GLN A 233 4.03 -21.97 -2.40
N TRP A 234 3.48 -20.92 -1.83
CA TRP A 234 4.11 -20.20 -0.74
C TRP A 234 4.27 -21.07 0.53
N GLN A 235 3.24 -21.84 0.91
CA GLN A 235 3.36 -22.79 2.01
C GLN A 235 4.43 -23.84 1.73
N LEU A 236 4.49 -24.34 0.50
CA LEU A 236 5.53 -25.29 0.11
C LEU A 236 6.93 -24.70 0.25
N THR A 237 7.12 -23.46 -0.19
CA THR A 237 8.41 -22.72 0.00
C THR A 237 8.76 -22.62 1.49
N LYS A 238 7.82 -22.23 2.36
CA LYS A 238 8.04 -22.15 3.81
C LYS A 238 8.40 -23.49 4.45
N ARG A 239 7.78 -24.57 3.97
CA ARG A 239 8.11 -25.93 4.42
C ARG A 239 9.52 -26.36 3.96
N ILE A 240 9.95 -25.94 2.77
CA ILE A 240 11.31 -26.20 2.29
C ILE A 240 12.34 -25.36 3.06
N ASP A 241 12.05 -24.08 3.35
CA ASP A 241 12.90 -23.25 4.22
C ASP A 241 13.11 -23.94 5.58
N ARG A 242 12.01 -24.44 6.18
CA ARG A 242 12.08 -25.19 7.44
C ARG A 242 12.83 -26.54 7.31
N ALA A 243 12.71 -27.20 6.15
CA ALA A 243 13.48 -28.42 5.88
C ALA A 243 14.99 -28.14 5.85
N GLN A 244 15.42 -27.02 5.29
CA GLN A 244 16.83 -26.60 5.30
C GLN A 244 17.35 -26.41 6.72
N GLU A 245 16.59 -25.74 7.60
CA GLU A 245 16.94 -25.57 9.00
C GLU A 245 17.10 -26.91 9.72
N LEU A 246 16.11 -27.80 9.56
CA LEU A 246 16.12 -29.12 10.20
C LEU A 246 17.25 -30.03 9.69
N LEU A 247 17.58 -29.98 8.41
CA LEU A 247 18.66 -30.76 7.80
C LEU A 247 20.06 -30.34 8.30
N CYS A 248 20.21 -29.15 8.86
CA CYS A 248 21.45 -28.72 9.51
C CYS A 248 21.67 -29.38 10.88
N LEU A 249 20.64 -29.96 11.48
CA LEU A 249 20.76 -30.64 12.77
C LEU A 249 21.52 -31.96 12.62
N LYS A 250 22.36 -32.31 13.63
CA LYS A 250 23.35 -33.38 13.55
C LYS A 250 22.74 -34.78 13.28
N ASP A 251 21.54 -35.04 13.85
CA ASP A 251 20.90 -36.37 13.79
C ASP A 251 19.67 -36.40 12.84
N ALA A 252 19.44 -35.33 12.04
CA ALA A 252 18.29 -35.27 11.15
C ALA A 252 18.46 -36.21 9.96
N THR A 253 17.45 -37.08 9.73
CA THR A 253 17.36 -37.87 8.51
C THR A 253 16.39 -37.21 7.51
N VAL A 254 16.64 -37.38 6.22
CA VAL A 254 15.73 -36.84 5.19
C VAL A 254 14.32 -37.40 5.33
N ALA A 255 14.18 -38.65 5.69
CA ALA A 255 12.91 -39.30 5.95
C ALA A 255 12.20 -38.73 7.19
N GLY A 256 12.96 -38.51 8.29
CA GLY A 256 12.43 -37.88 9.51
C GLY A 256 11.95 -36.45 9.27
N VAL A 257 12.73 -35.64 8.54
CA VAL A 257 12.35 -34.29 8.15
C VAL A 257 11.09 -34.29 7.25
N ALA A 258 11.00 -35.24 6.32
CA ALA A 258 9.81 -35.41 5.49
C ALA A 258 8.56 -35.67 6.33
N ALA A 259 8.64 -36.64 7.27
CA ALA A 259 7.55 -36.97 8.18
C ALA A 259 7.16 -35.78 9.07
N GLN A 260 8.14 -35.10 9.68
CA GLN A 260 7.92 -33.97 10.58
C GLN A 260 7.24 -32.79 9.86
N LEU A 261 7.56 -32.55 8.59
CA LEU A 261 6.99 -31.47 7.81
C LEU A 261 5.76 -31.88 6.99
N GLY A 262 5.18 -33.07 7.25
CA GLY A 262 3.96 -33.54 6.63
C GLY A 262 4.09 -33.83 5.12
N PHE A 263 5.27 -34.19 4.61
CA PHE A 263 5.41 -34.75 3.26
C PHE A 263 4.96 -36.23 3.29
N THR A 264 4.37 -36.67 2.19
CA THR A 264 3.85 -38.04 2.06
C THR A 264 4.96 -39.09 2.30
N ASP A 265 6.14 -38.77 1.78
CA ASP A 265 7.33 -39.63 1.89
C ASP A 265 8.60 -38.80 1.59
N GLN A 266 9.77 -39.46 1.74
CA GLN A 266 11.07 -38.85 1.43
C GLN A 266 11.20 -38.44 -0.06
N ALA A 267 10.61 -39.17 -0.98
CA ALA A 267 10.71 -38.89 -2.41
C ALA A 267 9.95 -37.60 -2.75
N HIS A 268 8.79 -37.39 -2.12
CA HIS A 268 8.00 -36.17 -2.26
C HIS A 268 8.78 -34.94 -1.73
N LEU A 269 9.38 -35.03 -0.54
CA LEU A 269 10.27 -33.96 -0.04
C LEU A 269 11.43 -33.71 -1.00
N THR A 270 12.11 -34.76 -1.47
CA THR A 270 13.28 -34.63 -2.36
C THR A 270 12.90 -33.93 -3.66
N LYS A 271 11.75 -34.29 -4.27
CA LYS A 271 11.26 -33.66 -5.50
C LYS A 271 10.96 -32.17 -5.27
N ALA A 272 10.21 -31.84 -4.21
CA ALA A 272 9.84 -30.46 -3.88
C ALA A 272 11.08 -29.60 -3.53
N PHE A 273 12.00 -30.14 -2.74
CA PHE A 273 13.24 -29.49 -2.35
C PHE A 273 14.10 -29.17 -3.57
N ARG A 274 14.30 -30.16 -4.48
CA ARG A 274 15.07 -29.95 -5.71
C ARG A 274 14.42 -28.90 -6.62
N GLN A 275 13.11 -28.86 -6.69
CA GLN A 275 12.38 -27.88 -7.49
C GLN A 275 12.56 -26.45 -6.97
N ILE A 276 12.69 -26.24 -5.66
CA ILE A 276 12.78 -24.92 -5.04
C ILE A 276 14.23 -24.49 -4.83
N VAL A 277 15.09 -25.40 -4.35
CA VAL A 277 16.48 -25.12 -3.97
C VAL A 277 17.45 -25.39 -5.11
N GLY A 278 17.07 -26.20 -6.10
CA GLY A 278 17.92 -26.60 -7.23
C GLY A 278 18.65 -27.91 -7.01
N GLU A 279 18.81 -28.37 -5.75
CA GLU A 279 19.58 -29.58 -5.38
C GLU A 279 18.76 -30.54 -4.51
N THR A 280 19.25 -31.78 -4.33
CA THR A 280 18.62 -32.73 -3.42
C THR A 280 18.94 -32.37 -1.96
N PRO A 281 18.06 -32.73 -0.99
CA PRO A 281 18.34 -32.49 0.45
C PRO A 281 19.69 -33.02 0.92
N ALA A 282 20.07 -34.21 0.45
CA ALA A 282 21.35 -34.84 0.82
C ALA A 282 22.57 -34.13 0.20
N ALA A 283 22.48 -33.65 -1.04
CA ALA A 283 23.54 -32.89 -1.68
C ALA A 283 23.70 -31.52 -1.03
N TRP A 284 22.58 -30.82 -0.81
CA TRP A 284 22.55 -29.52 -0.14
C TRP A 284 23.15 -29.61 1.28
N ARG A 285 22.80 -30.61 2.08
CA ARG A 285 23.35 -30.84 3.44
C ARG A 285 24.87 -31.00 3.41
N ARG A 286 25.41 -31.78 2.46
CA ARG A 286 26.87 -31.98 2.32
C ARG A 286 27.59 -30.66 2.03
N LEU A 287 27.02 -29.82 1.19
CA LEU A 287 27.58 -28.48 0.91
C LEU A 287 27.62 -27.61 2.16
N GLN A 288 26.56 -27.59 2.97
CA GLN A 288 26.52 -26.81 4.20
C GLN A 288 27.53 -27.30 5.24
N GLN A 289 27.76 -28.60 5.35
CA GLN A 289 28.72 -29.19 6.29
C GLN A 289 30.19 -28.96 5.88
N ASN A 290 30.47 -28.77 4.59
CA ASN A 290 31.82 -28.47 4.10
C ASN A 290 32.17 -26.96 4.17
N THR A 291 31.21 -26.10 4.54
CA THR A 291 31.38 -24.64 4.60
C THR A 291 31.54 -24.15 6.06
N GLN A 292 31.40 -25.04 7.05
CA GLN A 292 31.68 -24.80 8.47
C GLN A 292 33.03 -25.42 8.86
#